data_6230a677bd265e5bc3f517a71d0ecc71
#
_entry.id   6230a677bd265e5bc3f517a71d0ecc71
#
_cell.length_a   1.000
_cell.length_b   1.000
_cell.length_c   1.000
_cell.angle_alpha   90.00
_cell.angle_beta   90.00
_cell.angle_gamma   90.00
#
_symmetry.space_group_name_H-M   'P 1'
#
loop_
_entity.id
_entity.type
_entity.pdbx_description
1 polymer ?
#
loop_
_entity_poly.entity_id
_entity_poly.type
_entity_poly.pdbx_seq_one_letter_code
_entity_poly.pdbx_strand_id
1 'polypeptide(L)'
;IIFSALFFLASCGEQNDPLINKANEEWIQGYNHSALEILNEVLKNNPSGKTAEETLFRMGEIHHFSLNNSTRALVFFQEVRQINPQGSFGYQAQKYIAEIAEFGLKDYDQAIIEYQNLINFYKEDIARGDHQYRIASIYYKKQNYEQALVELQILLKTIQIVLGLKKQNLKS
;
A
#
# COMPACT_ATOMS: atom_id res chain seq x y z
N ILE A 1 -44.17 -33.41 16.13
CA ILE A 1 -43.83 -31.97 16.11
C ILE A 1 -42.36 -31.89 15.76
N ILE A 2 -42.09 -31.60 14.46
CA ILE A 2 -40.71 -31.52 13.95
C ILE A 2 -40.39 -30.02 13.92
N PHE A 3 -39.46 -29.56 14.80
CA PHE A 3 -38.89 -28.23 14.76
C PHE A 3 -37.85 -28.19 13.64
N SER A 4 -38.20 -27.58 12.53
CA SER A 4 -37.27 -27.22 11.47
C SER A 4 -36.53 -25.98 11.88
N ALA A 5 -35.28 -26.12 12.33
CA ALA A 5 -34.38 -25.02 12.55
C ALA A 5 -33.87 -24.52 11.19
N LEU A 6 -34.44 -23.43 10.70
CA LEU A 6 -33.90 -22.68 9.59
C LEU A 6 -32.56 -22.04 10.04
N PHE A 7 -31.46 -22.67 9.66
CA PHE A 7 -30.15 -22.03 9.66
C PHE A 7 -30.15 -20.94 8.60
N PHE A 8 -30.35 -19.70 9.01
CA PHE A 8 -29.95 -18.53 8.22
C PHE A 8 -28.41 -18.54 8.16
N LEU A 9 -27.88 -19.08 7.08
CA LEU A 9 -26.53 -18.79 6.66
C LEU A 9 -26.53 -17.30 6.30
N ALA A 10 -26.20 -16.45 7.27
CA ALA A 10 -25.81 -15.10 6.99
C ALA A 10 -24.56 -15.20 6.11
N SER A 11 -24.75 -15.04 4.81
CA SER A 11 -23.68 -14.76 3.87
C SER A 11 -22.99 -13.48 4.36
N CYS A 12 -21.90 -13.63 5.09
CA CYS A 12 -21.01 -12.53 5.44
C CYS A 12 -20.26 -12.14 4.15
N GLY A 13 -21.00 -11.61 3.17
CA GLY A 13 -20.41 -10.82 2.10
C GLY A 13 -19.83 -9.58 2.76
N GLU A 14 -18.55 -9.34 2.55
CA GLU A 14 -17.87 -8.12 2.98
C GLU A 14 -18.60 -6.90 2.37
N GLN A 15 -19.59 -6.40 3.09
CA GLN A 15 -20.23 -5.13 2.73
C GLN A 15 -19.29 -4.03 3.20
N ASN A 16 -18.68 -3.32 2.24
CA ASN A 16 -18.02 -2.07 2.51
C ASN A 16 -19.01 -1.14 3.20
N ASP A 17 -18.57 -0.41 4.21
CA ASP A 17 -19.39 0.55 4.92
C ASP A 17 -20.02 1.53 3.89
N PRO A 18 -21.36 1.71 3.86
CA PRO A 18 -22.02 2.60 2.90
C PRO A 18 -21.49 4.04 2.94
N LEU A 19 -21.02 4.49 4.11
CA LEU A 19 -20.45 5.82 4.27
C LEU A 19 -19.08 5.93 3.58
N ILE A 20 -18.28 4.85 3.52
CA ILE A 20 -17.03 4.86 2.74
C ILE A 20 -17.33 5.03 1.25
N ASN A 21 -18.35 4.36 0.73
CA ASN A 21 -18.78 4.53 -0.65
C ASN A 21 -19.23 5.97 -0.93
N LYS A 22 -20.03 6.55 -0.04
CA LYS A 22 -20.45 7.95 -0.12
C LYS A 22 -19.25 8.91 -0.09
N ALA A 23 -18.30 8.68 0.79
CA ALA A 23 -17.07 9.47 0.86
C ALA A 23 -16.26 9.40 -0.45
N ASN A 24 -16.17 8.21 -1.05
CA ASN A 24 -15.52 8.04 -2.35
C ASN A 24 -16.24 8.81 -3.47
N GLU A 25 -17.58 8.83 -3.47
CA GLU A 25 -18.37 9.63 -4.42
C GLU A 25 -18.09 11.13 -4.26
N GLU A 26 -18.10 11.65 -3.04
CA GLU A 26 -17.75 13.04 -2.73
C GLU A 26 -16.33 13.38 -3.21
N TRP A 27 -15.38 12.48 -2.96
CA TRP A 27 -13.98 12.65 -3.41
C TRP A 27 -13.88 12.70 -4.93
N ILE A 28 -14.53 11.80 -5.66
CA ILE A 28 -14.54 11.77 -7.13
C ILE A 28 -15.12 13.07 -7.71
N GLN A 29 -16.10 13.68 -7.03
CA GLN A 29 -16.69 14.97 -7.41
C GLN A 29 -15.80 16.17 -7.02
N GLY A 30 -14.69 15.94 -6.31
CA GLY A 30 -13.76 16.97 -5.86
C GLY A 30 -14.12 17.61 -4.51
N TYR A 31 -15.14 17.13 -3.83
CA TYR A 31 -15.55 17.61 -2.50
C TYR A 31 -14.70 16.99 -1.40
N ASN A 32 -13.38 17.23 -1.45
CA ASN A 32 -12.39 16.60 -0.59
C ASN A 32 -12.67 16.78 0.91
N HIS A 33 -13.14 17.96 1.34
CA HIS A 33 -13.47 18.21 2.74
C HIS A 33 -14.68 17.41 3.21
N SER A 34 -15.74 17.35 2.39
CA SER A 34 -16.93 16.55 2.67
C SER A 34 -16.57 15.06 2.80
N ALA A 35 -15.77 14.55 1.86
CA ALA A 35 -15.28 13.18 1.91
C ALA A 35 -14.51 12.87 3.21
N LEU A 36 -13.60 13.77 3.62
CA LEU A 36 -12.85 13.60 4.86
C LEU A 36 -13.72 13.69 6.12
N GLU A 37 -14.76 14.53 6.14
CA GLU A 37 -15.73 14.59 7.24
C GLU A 37 -16.47 13.27 7.40
N ILE A 38 -16.97 12.70 6.30
CA ILE A 38 -17.63 11.39 6.30
C ILE A 38 -16.68 10.29 6.79
N LEU A 39 -15.44 10.26 6.27
CA LEU A 39 -14.46 9.27 6.69
C LEU A 39 -14.08 9.43 8.18
N ASN A 40 -13.99 10.64 8.71
CA ASN A 40 -13.78 10.87 10.13
C ASN A 40 -14.95 10.33 10.99
N GLU A 41 -16.18 10.46 10.54
CA GLU A 41 -17.35 9.87 11.21
C GLU A 41 -17.27 8.35 11.21
N VAL A 42 -16.93 7.72 10.07
CA VAL A 42 -16.73 6.28 9.96
C VAL A 42 -15.66 5.81 10.94
N LEU A 43 -14.50 6.48 10.97
CA LEU A 43 -13.38 6.12 11.84
C LEU A 43 -13.74 6.27 13.32
N LYS A 44 -14.50 7.29 13.67
CA LYS A 44 -14.99 7.49 15.06
C LYS A 44 -15.89 6.34 15.52
N ASN A 45 -16.74 5.84 14.63
CA ASN A 45 -17.66 4.74 14.90
C ASN A 45 -16.99 3.36 14.83
N ASN A 46 -15.93 3.25 14.04
CA ASN A 46 -15.16 2.02 13.81
C ASN A 46 -13.65 2.31 13.99
N PRO A 47 -13.16 2.47 15.22
CA PRO A 47 -11.79 2.92 15.49
C PRO A 47 -10.72 1.83 15.25
N SER A 48 -11.11 0.62 14.88
CA SER A 48 -10.20 -0.51 14.67
C SER A 48 -10.76 -1.51 13.65
N GLY A 49 -9.91 -2.45 13.23
CA GLY A 49 -10.29 -3.50 12.29
C GLY A 49 -10.28 -3.04 10.84
N LYS A 50 -10.90 -3.84 9.96
CA LYS A 50 -10.84 -3.65 8.51
C LYS A 50 -11.45 -2.32 8.03
N THR A 51 -12.56 -1.91 8.64
CA THR A 51 -13.22 -0.63 8.32
C THR A 51 -12.30 0.55 8.64
N ALA A 52 -11.62 0.54 9.81
CA ALA A 52 -10.64 1.57 10.15
C ALA A 52 -9.46 1.57 9.17
N GLU A 53 -8.93 0.38 8.83
CA GLU A 53 -7.84 0.23 7.87
C GLU A 53 -8.19 0.88 6.52
N GLU A 54 -9.36 0.55 5.95
CA GLU A 54 -9.82 1.13 4.69
C GLU A 54 -10.05 2.65 4.81
N THR A 55 -10.71 3.09 5.87
CA THR A 55 -11.01 4.50 6.10
C THR A 55 -9.73 5.35 6.16
N LEU A 56 -8.74 4.93 6.96
CA LEU A 56 -7.44 5.59 7.06
C LEU A 56 -6.72 5.59 5.71
N PHE A 57 -6.79 4.49 4.98
CA PHE A 57 -6.19 4.40 3.65
C PHE A 57 -6.80 5.45 2.70
N ARG A 58 -8.15 5.57 2.64
CA ARG A 58 -8.82 6.58 1.82
C ARG A 58 -8.48 8.02 2.25
N MET A 59 -8.38 8.28 3.55
CA MET A 59 -7.93 9.58 4.05
C MET A 59 -6.50 9.89 3.59
N GLY A 60 -5.61 8.90 3.62
CA GLY A 60 -4.26 9.02 3.09
C GLY A 60 -4.24 9.35 1.60
N GLU A 61 -5.06 8.66 0.79
CA GLU A 61 -5.18 8.91 -0.64
C GLU A 61 -5.69 10.33 -0.94
N ILE A 62 -6.74 10.80 -0.27
CA ILE A 62 -7.27 12.16 -0.44
C ILE A 62 -6.18 13.20 -0.14
N HIS A 63 -5.45 13.04 0.96
CA HIS A 63 -4.36 13.95 1.32
C HIS A 63 -3.21 13.91 0.32
N HIS A 64 -2.89 12.73 -0.22
CA HIS A 64 -1.79 12.57 -1.18
C HIS A 64 -2.14 13.14 -2.56
N PHE A 65 -3.27 12.67 -3.13
CA PHE A 65 -3.59 12.94 -4.53
C PHE A 65 -4.34 14.23 -4.77
N SER A 66 -5.20 14.64 -3.84
CA SER A 66 -6.09 15.78 -4.05
C SER A 66 -5.65 17.04 -3.29
N LEU A 67 -5.11 16.87 -2.10
CA LEU A 67 -4.70 18.00 -1.26
C LEU A 67 -3.20 18.28 -1.31
N ASN A 68 -2.43 17.45 -2.03
CA ASN A 68 -0.97 17.54 -2.15
C ASN A 68 -0.26 17.69 -0.78
N ASN A 69 -0.81 17.03 0.24
CA ASN A 69 -0.30 17.06 1.61
C ASN A 69 0.38 15.75 1.96
N SER A 70 1.60 15.57 1.44
CA SER A 70 2.39 14.36 1.63
C SER A 70 2.65 14.03 3.10
N THR A 71 2.86 15.04 3.94
CA THR A 71 3.11 14.83 5.37
C THR A 71 1.89 14.23 6.08
N ARG A 72 0.70 14.75 5.78
CA ARG A 72 -0.53 14.24 6.37
C ARG A 72 -0.87 12.84 5.83
N ALA A 73 -0.68 12.63 4.54
CA ALA A 73 -0.86 11.32 3.91
C ALA A 73 0.03 10.24 4.55
N LEU A 74 1.30 10.60 4.81
CA LEU A 74 2.27 9.70 5.45
C LEU A 74 1.77 9.20 6.82
N VAL A 75 1.18 10.09 7.64
CA VAL A 75 0.62 9.71 8.95
C VAL A 75 -0.46 8.64 8.77
N PHE A 76 -1.43 8.85 7.90
CA PHE A 76 -2.51 7.90 7.67
C PHE A 76 -2.01 6.56 7.11
N PHE A 77 -1.09 6.57 6.15
CA PHE A 77 -0.53 5.33 5.63
C PHE A 77 0.30 4.57 6.67
N GLN A 78 0.99 5.25 7.57
CA GLN A 78 1.68 4.61 8.69
C GLN A 78 0.70 3.94 9.65
N GLU A 79 -0.43 4.56 9.96
CA GLU A 79 -1.48 3.98 10.79
C GLU A 79 -2.08 2.72 10.13
N VAL A 80 -2.39 2.77 8.82
CA VAL A 80 -2.85 1.60 8.06
C VAL A 80 -1.87 0.44 8.18
N ARG A 81 -0.58 0.70 7.98
CA ARG A 81 0.48 -0.31 8.09
C ARG A 81 0.57 -0.91 9.50
N GLN A 82 0.30 -0.13 10.55
CA GLN A 82 0.31 -0.63 11.93
C GLN A 82 -0.89 -1.55 12.21
N ILE A 83 -2.06 -1.28 11.63
CA ILE A 83 -3.25 -2.10 11.83
C ILE A 83 -3.07 -3.49 11.20
N ASN A 84 -2.66 -3.53 9.93
CA ASN A 84 -2.55 -4.80 9.20
C ASN A 84 -1.42 -4.73 8.14
N PRO A 85 -0.16 -4.92 8.53
CA PRO A 85 0.97 -4.79 7.61
C PRO A 85 0.96 -5.80 6.45
N GLN A 86 0.30 -6.95 6.60
CA GLN A 86 0.21 -7.99 5.56
C GLN A 86 -1.08 -7.91 4.72
N GLY A 87 -2.00 -7.02 5.07
CA GLY A 87 -3.23 -6.78 4.32
C GLY A 87 -2.96 -6.04 3.00
N SER A 88 -3.97 -6.06 2.12
CA SER A 88 -3.88 -5.36 0.83
C SER A 88 -3.68 -3.85 1.00
N PHE A 89 -4.35 -3.23 1.95
CA PHE A 89 -4.17 -1.81 2.27
C PHE A 89 -2.82 -1.55 2.93
N GLY A 90 -2.35 -2.44 3.82
CA GLY A 90 -1.02 -2.36 4.43
C GLY A 90 0.10 -2.37 3.41
N TYR A 91 0.02 -3.28 2.41
CA TYR A 91 0.95 -3.31 1.29
C TYR A 91 0.92 -2.02 0.45
N GLN A 92 -0.28 -1.56 0.06
CA GLN A 92 -0.41 -0.33 -0.72
C GLN A 92 0.07 0.90 0.06
N ALA A 93 -0.25 0.98 1.36
CA ALA A 93 0.23 2.03 2.24
C ALA A 93 1.77 2.05 2.30
N GLN A 94 2.40 0.87 2.42
CA GLN A 94 3.87 0.75 2.40
C GLN A 94 4.46 1.30 1.09
N LYS A 95 3.82 1.04 -0.06
CA LYS A 95 4.24 1.61 -1.35
C LYS A 95 4.15 3.13 -1.35
N TYR A 96 3.02 3.68 -0.93
CA TYR A 96 2.85 5.14 -0.86
C TYR A 96 3.82 5.80 0.11
N ILE A 97 4.14 5.16 1.25
CA ILE A 97 5.17 5.64 2.18
C ILE A 97 6.53 5.76 1.47
N ALA A 98 6.95 4.73 0.72
CA ALA A 98 8.19 4.75 -0.03
C ALA A 98 8.21 5.83 -1.12
N GLU A 99 7.12 5.95 -1.89
CA GLU A 99 6.97 6.94 -2.96
C GLU A 99 6.93 8.38 -2.40
N ILE A 100 6.23 8.61 -1.29
CA ILE A 100 6.20 9.91 -0.62
C ILE A 100 7.61 10.29 -0.13
N ALA A 101 8.35 9.36 0.45
CA ALA A 101 9.72 9.61 0.88
C ALA A 101 10.61 9.98 -0.33
N GLU A 102 10.51 9.26 -1.45
CA GLU A 102 11.34 9.52 -2.65
C GLU A 102 10.96 10.83 -3.35
N PHE A 103 9.67 11.01 -3.66
CA PHE A 103 9.20 12.07 -4.57
C PHE A 103 8.61 13.27 -3.85
N GLY A 104 7.88 13.03 -2.74
CA GLY A 104 7.21 14.06 -1.98
C GLY A 104 8.16 14.83 -1.06
N LEU A 105 8.91 14.09 -0.26
CA LEU A 105 9.82 14.66 0.75
C LEU A 105 11.27 14.72 0.28
N LYS A 106 11.63 13.97 -0.76
CA LYS A 106 13.00 13.78 -1.24
C LYS A 106 13.96 13.28 -0.16
N ASP A 107 13.40 12.55 0.81
CA ASP A 107 14.16 11.85 1.83
C ASP A 107 14.62 10.51 1.27
N TYR A 108 15.73 10.57 0.56
CA TYR A 108 16.28 9.42 -0.16
C TYR A 108 16.73 8.29 0.76
N ASP A 109 17.20 8.62 1.96
CA ASP A 109 17.63 7.60 2.93
C ASP A 109 16.41 6.84 3.46
N GLN A 110 15.36 7.55 3.83
CA GLN A 110 14.11 6.91 4.24
C GLN A 110 13.47 6.14 3.08
N ALA A 111 13.49 6.66 1.86
CA ALA A 111 12.94 5.96 0.69
C ALA A 111 13.64 4.60 0.45
N ILE A 112 14.96 4.53 0.57
CA ILE A 112 15.71 3.27 0.47
C ILE A 112 15.22 2.28 1.51
N ILE A 113 15.07 2.69 2.77
CA ILE A 113 14.58 1.84 3.86
C ILE A 113 13.19 1.30 3.54
N GLU A 114 12.29 2.15 3.06
CA GLU A 114 10.91 1.76 2.80
C GLU A 114 10.77 0.84 1.58
N TYR A 115 11.56 1.05 0.51
CA TYR A 115 11.66 0.08 -0.60
C TYR A 115 12.29 -1.23 -0.16
N GLN A 116 13.29 -1.21 0.73
CA GLN A 116 13.89 -2.42 1.30
C GLN A 116 12.86 -3.20 2.13
N ASN A 117 11.98 -2.50 2.87
CA ASN A 117 10.88 -3.12 3.59
C ASN A 117 9.91 -3.82 2.63
N LEU A 118 9.55 -3.21 1.49
CA LEU A 118 8.72 -3.86 0.46
C LEU A 118 9.36 -5.15 -0.04
N ILE A 119 10.65 -5.13 -0.35
CA ILE A 119 11.39 -6.31 -0.82
C ILE A 119 11.43 -7.43 0.22
N ASN A 120 11.58 -7.09 1.50
CA ASN A 120 11.77 -8.05 2.58
C ASN A 120 10.46 -8.64 3.11
N PHE A 121 9.43 -7.80 3.26
CA PHE A 121 8.15 -8.22 3.85
C PHE A 121 7.21 -8.86 2.84
N TYR A 122 7.23 -8.43 1.57
CA TYR A 122 6.32 -8.91 0.54
C TYR A 122 7.06 -9.74 -0.51
N LYS A 123 7.53 -10.91 -0.08
CA LYS A 123 8.41 -11.78 -0.88
C LYS A 123 7.81 -12.26 -2.21
N GLU A 124 6.47 -12.39 -2.26
CA GLU A 124 5.73 -12.79 -3.46
C GLU A 124 5.35 -11.58 -4.35
N ASP A 125 5.84 -10.38 -4.01
CA ASP A 125 5.55 -9.19 -4.80
C ASP A 125 6.20 -9.25 -6.18
N ILE A 126 5.37 -9.20 -7.21
CA ILE A 126 5.80 -9.16 -8.62
C ILE A 126 6.62 -7.88 -8.90
N ALA A 127 6.32 -6.79 -8.20
CA ALA A 127 7.03 -5.52 -8.32
C ALA A 127 8.37 -5.46 -7.55
N ARG A 128 8.80 -6.56 -6.95
CA ARG A 128 10.09 -6.63 -6.21
C ARG A 128 11.28 -6.12 -7.01
N GLY A 129 11.29 -6.42 -8.32
CA GLY A 129 12.31 -5.91 -9.23
C GLY A 129 12.26 -4.40 -9.40
N ASP A 130 11.05 -3.82 -9.44
CA ASP A 130 10.86 -2.38 -9.54
C ASP A 130 11.35 -1.67 -8.27
N HIS A 131 11.08 -2.23 -7.09
CA HIS A 131 11.58 -1.68 -5.83
C HIS A 131 13.11 -1.72 -5.76
N GLN A 132 13.73 -2.82 -6.21
CA GLN A 132 15.18 -2.95 -6.29
C GLN A 132 15.79 -1.91 -7.26
N TYR A 133 15.12 -1.69 -8.40
CA TYR A 133 15.51 -0.66 -9.36
C TYR A 133 15.37 0.76 -8.76
N ARG A 134 14.33 1.03 -7.96
CA ARG A 134 14.16 2.31 -7.27
C ARG A 134 15.33 2.59 -6.33
N ILE A 135 15.75 1.60 -5.53
CA ILE A 135 16.91 1.73 -4.64
C ILE A 135 18.17 2.09 -5.44
N ALA A 136 18.44 1.36 -6.53
CA ALA A 136 19.58 1.65 -7.41
C ALA A 136 19.52 3.07 -7.98
N SER A 137 18.35 3.50 -8.45
CA SER A 137 18.11 4.84 -8.99
C SER A 137 18.34 5.94 -7.95
N ILE A 138 17.96 5.70 -6.70
CA ILE A 138 18.19 6.65 -5.60
C ILE A 138 19.69 6.77 -5.31
N TYR A 139 20.43 5.67 -5.25
CA TYR A 139 21.89 5.73 -5.09
C TYR A 139 22.56 6.47 -6.25
N TYR A 140 22.09 6.28 -7.48
CA TYR A 140 22.57 7.04 -8.62
C TYR A 140 22.30 8.56 -8.49
N LYS A 141 21.08 8.95 -8.07
CA LYS A 141 20.74 10.37 -7.78
C LYS A 141 21.60 10.97 -6.68
N LYS A 142 21.99 10.16 -5.69
CA LYS A 142 22.93 10.54 -4.61
C LYS A 142 24.39 10.54 -5.07
N GLN A 143 24.69 10.30 -6.34
CA GLN A 143 26.04 10.16 -6.91
C GLN A 143 26.89 9.04 -6.30
N ASN A 144 26.24 8.10 -5.59
CA ASN A 144 26.89 6.88 -5.10
C ASN A 144 26.79 5.79 -6.17
N TYR A 145 27.61 5.93 -7.20
CA TYR A 145 27.55 5.05 -8.39
C TYR A 145 28.00 3.62 -8.09
N GLU A 146 28.90 3.44 -7.14
CA GLU A 146 29.34 2.13 -6.69
C GLU A 146 28.19 1.33 -6.11
N GLN A 147 27.46 1.92 -5.15
CA GLN A 147 26.30 1.25 -4.56
C GLN A 147 25.16 1.07 -5.57
N ALA A 148 24.94 2.05 -6.45
CA ALA A 148 23.95 1.91 -7.52
C ALA A 148 24.25 0.68 -8.42
N LEU A 149 25.52 0.44 -8.74
CA LEU A 149 25.93 -0.72 -9.54
C LEU A 149 25.67 -2.03 -8.79
N VAL A 150 25.96 -2.08 -7.49
CA VAL A 150 25.68 -3.26 -6.65
C VAL A 150 24.18 -3.59 -6.67
N GLU A 151 23.31 -2.60 -6.49
CA GLU A 151 21.86 -2.81 -6.48
C GLU A 151 21.32 -3.28 -7.85
N LEU A 152 21.89 -2.75 -8.96
CA LEU A 152 21.58 -3.24 -10.32
C LEU A 152 22.05 -4.69 -10.55
N GLN A 153 23.20 -5.08 -10.01
CA GLN A 153 23.67 -6.47 -10.09
C GLN A 153 22.75 -7.43 -9.33
N ILE A 154 22.24 -7.03 -8.14
CA ILE A 154 21.24 -7.79 -7.39
C ILE A 154 19.96 -7.97 -8.22
N LEU A 155 19.49 -6.89 -8.86
CA LEU A 155 18.32 -6.92 -9.73
C LEU A 155 18.51 -7.92 -10.90
N LEU A 156 19.63 -7.82 -11.61
CA LEU A 156 19.94 -8.70 -12.73
C LEU A 156 19.97 -10.17 -12.31
N LYS A 157 20.59 -10.47 -11.16
CA LYS A 157 20.63 -11.82 -10.61
C LYS A 157 19.24 -12.35 -10.29
N THR A 158 18.38 -11.52 -9.71
CA THR A 158 17.00 -11.88 -9.42
C THR A 158 16.21 -12.20 -10.68
N ILE A 159 16.34 -11.39 -11.74
CA ILE A 159 15.69 -11.62 -13.03
C ILE A 159 16.18 -12.93 -13.66
N GLN A 160 17.47 -13.23 -13.63
CA GLN A 160 18.03 -14.47 -14.15
C GLN A 160 17.47 -15.72 -13.45
N ILE A 161 17.31 -15.67 -12.12
CA ILE A 161 16.70 -16.76 -11.34
C ILE A 161 15.25 -16.97 -11.78
N VAL A 162 14.45 -15.92 -11.88
CA VAL A 162 13.04 -16.00 -12.29
C VAL A 162 12.89 -16.56 -13.71
N LEU A 163 13.75 -16.13 -14.64
CA LEU A 163 13.75 -16.65 -16.02
C LEU A 163 14.21 -18.10 -16.09
N GLY A 164 15.17 -18.49 -15.25
CA GLY A 164 15.65 -19.89 -15.16
C GLY A 164 14.54 -20.82 -14.66
N LEU A 165 13.81 -20.43 -13.63
CA LEU A 165 12.67 -21.19 -13.11
C LEU A 165 11.54 -21.33 -14.14
N LYS A 166 11.20 -20.27 -14.89
CA LYS A 166 10.21 -20.35 -15.97
C LYS A 166 10.61 -21.33 -17.06
N LYS A 167 11.89 -21.42 -17.42
CA LYS A 167 12.37 -22.40 -18.43
C LYS A 167 12.27 -23.84 -17.96
N GLN A 168 12.42 -24.11 -16.67
CA GLN A 168 12.26 -25.45 -16.12
C GLN A 168 10.78 -25.89 -16.11
N ASN A 169 9.87 -25.00 -15.72
CA ASN A 169 8.43 -25.31 -15.66
C ASN A 169 7.78 -25.46 -17.06
N LEU A 170 8.40 -24.96 -18.12
CA LEU A 170 7.93 -25.16 -19.51
C LEU A 170 8.42 -26.47 -20.13
N LYS A 171 9.33 -27.21 -19.46
CA LYS A 171 9.89 -28.48 -19.93
C LYS A 171 9.31 -29.70 -19.18
N SER A 172 8.53 -29.47 -18.12
CA SER A 172 7.78 -30.48 -17.37
C SER A 172 6.33 -30.56 -17.85
#